data_affd8aa608d0ea9126fbcb3d5959ee5c
#
_entry.id   affd8aa608d0ea9126fbcb3d5959ee5c
#
_cell.length_a   1.000
_cell.length_b   1.000
_cell.length_c   1.000
_cell.angle_alpha   90.00
_cell.angle_beta   90.00
_cell.angle_gamma   90.00
#
_symmetry.space_group_name_H-M   'P 1'
#
loop_
_entity.id
_entity.type
_entity.pdbx_description
1 polymer ?
#
loop_
_entity_poly.entity_id
_entity_poly.type
_entity_poly.pdbx_seq_one_letter_code
_entity_poly.pdbx_strand_id
1 'polypeptide(L)'
;GIQFSMPLFTGGYRSAKEEEALRLAEKAAAEVERTREQVAQQVRLAWLGLSVGAERVRALEQALSASLARLDATRLGREVGQRTTLDLLNAENESATSSLALAQARIGLLMDRLRLAALIGRLDEAALQVADGELAASL
;
A
#
# COMPACT_ATOMS: atom_id res chain seq x y z
N GLY A 1 -6.99 -19.14 -69.61
CA GLY A 1 -5.68 -19.11 -68.99
C GLY A 1 -5.79 -19.08 -67.52
N ILE A 2 -5.38 -20.16 -66.83
CA ILE A 2 -5.32 -20.21 -65.37
C ILE A 2 -3.94 -19.63 -64.96
N GLN A 3 -3.94 -18.42 -64.38
CA GLN A 3 -2.72 -17.85 -63.77
C GLN A 3 -2.52 -18.41 -62.37
N PHE A 4 -1.57 -19.29 -62.21
CA PHE A 4 -1.02 -19.65 -60.89
C PHE A 4 0.05 -18.63 -60.51
N SER A 5 -0.30 -17.69 -59.66
CA SER A 5 0.65 -16.82 -58.99
C SER A 5 1.09 -17.50 -57.71
N MET A 6 2.20 -18.26 -57.74
CA MET A 6 2.88 -18.69 -56.56
C MET A 6 3.85 -17.61 -56.13
N PRO A 7 3.70 -16.99 -54.95
CA PRO A 7 4.72 -16.07 -54.47
C PRO A 7 5.93 -16.89 -53.98
N LEU A 8 6.95 -17.01 -54.85
CA LEU A 8 8.20 -17.71 -54.55
C LEU A 8 9.13 -16.98 -53.53
N PHE A 9 8.73 -15.78 -53.07
CA PHE A 9 9.47 -14.94 -52.18
C PHE A 9 8.71 -14.51 -50.95
N THR A 10 8.03 -15.41 -50.26
CA THR A 10 7.38 -15.12 -48.97
C THR A 10 8.20 -15.50 -47.76
N GLY A 11 9.37 -16.14 -47.88
CA GLY A 11 10.23 -16.57 -46.81
C GLY A 11 10.74 -15.42 -45.91
N GLY A 12 11.05 -14.25 -46.50
CA GLY A 12 11.50 -13.07 -45.76
C GLY A 12 10.40 -12.36 -44.99
N TYR A 13 9.17 -12.33 -45.56
CA TYR A 13 8.02 -11.68 -44.93
C TYR A 13 7.43 -12.50 -43.81
N ARG A 14 7.41 -13.83 -43.92
CA ARG A 14 6.99 -14.73 -42.85
C ARG A 14 7.96 -14.73 -41.67
N SER A 15 9.27 -14.77 -41.92
CA SER A 15 10.28 -14.72 -40.88
C SER A 15 10.28 -13.37 -40.16
N ALA A 16 10.06 -12.25 -40.87
CA ALA A 16 9.94 -10.94 -40.27
C ALA A 16 8.67 -10.82 -39.39
N LYS A 17 7.54 -11.39 -39.80
CA LYS A 17 6.33 -11.43 -38.97
C LYS A 17 6.46 -12.35 -37.75
N GLU A 18 7.12 -13.50 -37.90
CA GLU A 18 7.41 -14.40 -36.79
C GLU A 18 8.36 -13.73 -35.78
N GLU A 19 9.37 -13.03 -36.25
CA GLU A 19 10.26 -12.26 -35.38
C GLU A 19 9.57 -11.10 -34.70
N GLU A 20 8.70 -10.37 -35.39
CA GLU A 20 7.86 -9.31 -34.81
C GLU A 20 6.92 -9.86 -33.72
N ALA A 21 6.24 -10.97 -33.97
CA ALA A 21 5.38 -11.63 -33.01
C ALA A 21 6.13 -12.12 -31.78
N LEU A 22 7.34 -12.68 -31.97
CA LEU A 22 8.20 -13.11 -30.89
C LEU A 22 8.66 -11.92 -30.02
N ARG A 23 9.06 -10.81 -30.66
CA ARG A 23 9.45 -9.57 -29.95
C ARG A 23 8.29 -8.95 -29.18
N LEU A 24 7.08 -8.98 -29.71
CA LEU A 24 5.88 -8.51 -29.04
C LEU A 24 5.53 -9.41 -27.82
N ALA A 25 5.71 -10.73 -27.96
CA ALA A 25 5.50 -11.66 -26.86
C ALA A 25 6.56 -11.46 -25.75
N GLU A 26 7.82 -11.28 -26.11
CA GLU A 26 8.90 -10.94 -25.14
C GLU A 26 8.63 -9.61 -24.43
N LYS A 27 8.16 -8.60 -25.17
CA LYS A 27 7.79 -7.30 -24.58
C LYS A 27 6.62 -7.45 -23.61
N ALA A 28 5.58 -8.20 -23.97
CA ALA A 28 4.45 -8.45 -23.11
C ALA A 28 4.85 -9.21 -21.84
N ALA A 29 5.72 -10.22 -21.95
CA ALA A 29 6.25 -10.95 -20.82
C ALA A 29 7.08 -10.04 -19.89
N ALA A 30 7.89 -9.16 -20.45
CA ALA A 30 8.67 -8.18 -19.68
C ALA A 30 7.78 -7.15 -18.97
N GLU A 31 6.68 -6.72 -19.58
CA GLU A 31 5.69 -5.82 -18.96
C GLU A 31 4.96 -6.49 -17.80
N VAL A 32 4.57 -7.76 -17.95
CA VAL A 32 3.96 -8.55 -16.88
C VAL A 32 4.91 -8.70 -15.70
N GLU A 33 6.19 -8.99 -15.95
CA GLU A 33 7.17 -9.13 -14.88
C GLU A 33 7.42 -7.80 -14.16
N ARG A 34 7.53 -6.69 -14.89
CA ARG A 34 7.61 -5.35 -14.29
C ARG A 34 6.41 -5.03 -13.43
N THR A 35 5.22 -5.36 -13.88
CA THR A 35 3.99 -5.13 -13.13
C THR A 35 3.97 -5.98 -11.86
N ARG A 36 4.39 -7.23 -11.92
CA ARG A 36 4.54 -8.11 -10.75
C ARG A 36 5.52 -7.54 -9.73
N GLU A 37 6.70 -7.10 -10.18
CA GLU A 37 7.70 -6.48 -9.32
C GLU A 37 7.18 -5.20 -8.66
N GLN A 38 6.52 -4.33 -9.41
CA GLN A 38 5.92 -3.10 -8.90
C GLN A 38 4.87 -3.37 -7.83
N VAL A 39 3.98 -4.32 -8.09
CA VAL A 39 2.94 -4.69 -7.13
C VAL A 39 3.54 -5.35 -5.89
N ALA A 40 4.52 -6.24 -6.04
CA ALA A 40 5.23 -6.85 -4.93
C ALA A 40 5.92 -5.79 -4.05
N GLN A 41 6.52 -4.77 -4.67
CA GLN A 41 7.14 -3.65 -3.96
C GLN A 41 6.10 -2.80 -3.23
N GLN A 42 4.96 -2.50 -3.87
CA GLN A 42 3.87 -1.76 -3.24
C GLN A 42 3.30 -2.51 -2.03
N VAL A 43 3.12 -3.83 -2.12
CA VAL A 43 2.67 -4.67 -1.01
C VAL A 43 3.67 -4.65 0.15
N ARG A 44 4.97 -4.76 -0.14
CA ARG A 44 6.02 -4.67 0.90
C ARG A 44 6.01 -3.31 1.60
N LEU A 45 5.89 -2.21 0.85
CA LEU A 45 5.81 -0.86 1.40
C LEU A 45 4.53 -0.67 2.23
N ALA A 46 3.39 -1.17 1.77
CA ALA A 46 2.14 -1.11 2.49
C ALA A 46 2.20 -1.91 3.80
N TRP A 47 2.81 -3.09 3.77
CA TRP A 47 3.00 -3.92 4.96
C TRP A 47 3.96 -3.27 5.98
N LEU A 48 5.05 -2.69 5.50
CA LEU A 48 5.98 -1.91 6.34
C LEU A 48 5.27 -0.71 6.97
N GLY A 49 4.46 0.00 6.20
CA GLY A 49 3.63 1.11 6.68
C GLY A 49 2.68 0.69 7.81
N LEU A 50 2.05 -0.49 7.70
CA LEU A 50 1.21 -1.07 8.75
C LEU A 50 2.01 -1.37 10.02
N SER A 51 3.19 -1.97 9.89
CA SER A 51 4.06 -2.29 11.03
C SER A 51 4.48 -1.02 11.76
N VAL A 52 4.98 -0.03 11.03
CA VAL A 52 5.38 1.28 11.59
C VAL A 52 4.18 2.01 12.18
N GLY A 53 3.02 1.98 11.52
CA GLY A 53 1.79 2.59 12.00
C GLY A 53 1.30 1.96 13.31
N ALA A 54 1.38 0.65 13.45
CA ALA A 54 1.03 -0.06 14.68
C ALA A 54 1.95 0.32 15.86
N GLU A 55 3.26 0.40 15.63
CA GLU A 55 4.22 0.84 16.64
C GLU A 55 3.99 2.32 17.02
N ARG A 56 3.67 3.17 16.06
CA ARG A 56 3.30 4.57 16.32
C ARG A 56 2.06 4.68 17.21
N VAL A 57 1.03 3.89 16.96
CA VAL A 57 -0.18 3.85 17.79
C VAL A 57 0.17 3.43 19.21
N ARG A 58 0.97 2.39 19.42
CA ARG A 58 1.42 1.96 20.75
C ARG A 58 2.20 3.05 21.48
N ALA A 59 3.12 3.73 20.78
CA ALA A 59 3.89 4.84 21.37
C ALA A 59 2.97 6.00 21.80
N LEU A 60 1.97 6.34 21.00
CA LEU A 60 1.00 7.38 21.29
C LEU A 60 0.01 6.99 22.40
N GLU A 61 -0.33 5.71 22.55
CA GLU A 61 -1.10 5.20 23.70
C GLU A 61 -0.32 5.38 25.00
N GLN A 62 0.97 5.08 24.99
CA GLN A 62 1.84 5.31 26.15
C GLN A 62 2.00 6.80 26.47
N ALA A 63 2.16 7.64 25.43
CA ALA A 63 2.23 9.09 25.60
C ALA A 63 0.94 9.68 26.18
N LEU A 64 -0.23 9.22 25.74
CA LEU A 64 -1.51 9.62 26.30
C LEU A 64 -1.64 9.19 27.76
N SER A 65 -1.29 7.94 28.08
CA SER A 65 -1.31 7.45 29.46
C SER A 65 -0.41 8.29 30.38
N ALA A 66 0.79 8.64 29.93
CA ALA A 66 1.70 9.49 30.67
C ALA A 66 1.17 10.93 30.85
N SER A 67 0.55 11.51 29.81
CA SER A 67 -0.04 12.84 29.88
C SER A 67 -1.25 12.91 30.82
N LEU A 68 -2.08 11.87 30.85
CA LEU A 68 -3.20 11.75 31.78
C LEU A 68 -2.71 11.61 33.24
N ALA A 69 -1.70 10.79 33.50
CA ALA A 69 -1.08 10.67 34.82
C ALA A 69 -0.49 12.01 35.28
N ARG A 70 0.16 12.75 34.39
CA ARG A 70 0.66 14.09 34.67
C ARG A 70 -0.46 15.09 34.96
N LEU A 71 -1.56 15.01 34.25
CA LEU A 71 -2.74 15.84 34.47
C LEU A 71 -3.30 15.59 35.86
N ASP A 72 -3.48 14.34 36.28
CA ASP A 72 -3.99 13.97 37.59
C ASP A 72 -3.05 14.43 38.71
N ALA A 73 -1.74 14.26 38.54
CA ALA A 73 -0.75 14.76 39.49
C ALA A 73 -0.78 16.29 39.57
N THR A 74 -1.00 17.00 38.48
CA THR A 74 -1.07 18.47 38.43
C THR A 74 -2.36 18.96 39.12
N ARG A 75 -3.49 18.26 38.93
CA ARG A 75 -4.74 18.57 39.64
C ARG A 75 -4.56 18.46 41.14
N LEU A 76 -3.98 17.36 41.59
CA LEU A 76 -3.69 17.17 43.01
C LEU A 76 -2.72 18.23 43.54
N GLY A 77 -1.66 18.52 42.81
CA GLY A 77 -0.68 19.57 43.16
C GLY A 77 -1.31 20.97 43.27
N ARG A 78 -2.31 21.27 42.44
CA ARG A 78 -3.08 22.52 42.52
C ARG A 78 -3.97 22.58 43.79
N GLU A 79 -4.62 21.47 44.15
CA GLU A 79 -5.46 21.40 45.35
C GLU A 79 -4.66 21.66 46.62
N VAL A 80 -3.41 21.21 46.67
CA VAL A 80 -2.51 21.45 47.79
C VAL A 80 -1.64 22.71 47.69
N GLY A 81 -1.90 23.53 46.64
CA GLY A 81 -1.21 24.82 46.44
C GLY A 81 0.21 24.75 45.87
N GLN A 82 0.65 23.56 45.41
CA GLN A 82 2.01 23.37 44.84
C GLN A 82 2.07 23.62 43.34
N ARG A 83 0.93 23.69 42.65
CA ARG A 83 0.81 23.94 41.23
C ARG A 83 -0.15 25.09 40.94
N THR A 84 0.09 25.80 39.85
CA THR A 84 -0.72 26.93 39.42
C THR A 84 -1.88 26.50 38.51
N THR A 85 -2.83 27.38 38.32
CA THR A 85 -3.90 27.20 37.30
C THR A 85 -3.32 27.08 35.89
N LEU A 86 -2.22 27.80 35.60
CA LEU A 86 -1.52 27.72 34.32
C LEU A 86 -0.92 26.33 34.09
N ASP A 87 -0.30 25.74 35.15
CA ASP A 87 0.22 24.37 35.08
C ASP A 87 -0.88 23.37 34.77
N LEU A 88 -2.05 23.51 35.38
CA LEU A 88 -3.21 22.65 35.12
C LEU A 88 -3.70 22.82 33.67
N LEU A 89 -3.83 24.05 33.19
CA LEU A 89 -4.27 24.32 31.82
C LEU A 89 -3.28 23.74 30.78
N ASN A 90 -1.98 23.86 31.03
CA ASN A 90 -0.95 23.25 30.18
C ASN A 90 -1.05 21.73 30.16
N ALA A 91 -1.27 21.09 31.31
CA ALA A 91 -1.44 19.64 31.40
C ALA A 91 -2.73 19.15 30.71
N GLU A 92 -3.82 19.91 30.80
CA GLU A 92 -5.07 19.62 30.07
C GLU A 92 -4.86 19.75 28.55
N ASN A 93 -4.19 20.79 28.11
CA ASN A 93 -3.87 20.96 26.68
C ASN A 93 -2.96 19.86 26.15
N GLU A 94 -1.95 19.44 26.93
CA GLU A 94 -1.04 18.33 26.55
C GLU A 94 -1.81 17.01 26.44
N SER A 95 -2.71 16.69 27.34
CA SER A 95 -3.53 15.48 27.28
C SER A 95 -4.50 15.50 26.09
N ALA A 96 -5.11 16.65 25.79
CA ALA A 96 -5.98 16.81 24.63
C ALA A 96 -5.21 16.65 23.31
N THR A 97 -4.02 17.24 23.21
CA THR A 97 -3.14 17.10 22.06
C THR A 97 -2.68 15.64 21.86
N SER A 98 -2.32 14.94 22.93
CA SER A 98 -1.96 13.52 22.90
C SER A 98 -3.13 12.63 22.46
N SER A 99 -4.34 12.93 22.94
CA SER A 99 -5.56 12.22 22.54
C SER A 99 -5.86 12.40 21.06
N LEU A 100 -5.73 13.63 20.54
CA LEU A 100 -5.93 13.93 19.12
C LEU A 100 -4.89 13.20 18.26
N ALA A 101 -3.61 13.23 18.65
CA ALA A 101 -2.53 12.55 17.94
C ALA A 101 -2.77 11.04 17.86
N LEU A 102 -3.24 10.42 18.95
CA LEU A 102 -3.61 9.00 18.98
C LEU A 102 -4.79 8.70 18.04
N ALA A 103 -5.83 9.51 18.06
CA ALA A 103 -6.98 9.34 17.17
C ALA A 103 -6.57 9.43 15.70
N GLN A 104 -5.74 10.40 15.33
CA GLN A 104 -5.21 10.56 13.97
C GLN A 104 -4.34 9.36 13.55
N ALA A 105 -3.51 8.85 14.45
CA ALA A 105 -2.67 7.67 14.17
C ALA A 105 -3.51 6.39 13.97
N ARG A 106 -4.56 6.20 14.74
CA ARG A 106 -5.50 5.08 14.58
C ARG A 106 -6.24 5.14 13.25
N ILE A 107 -6.71 6.33 12.85
CA ILE A 107 -7.34 6.54 11.54
C ILE A 107 -6.34 6.26 10.41
N GLY A 108 -5.11 6.74 10.52
CA GLY A 108 -4.04 6.48 9.56
C GLY A 108 -3.77 4.99 9.40
N LEU A 109 -3.66 4.26 10.49
CA LEU A 109 -3.47 2.79 10.50
C LEU A 109 -4.65 2.06 9.84
N LEU A 110 -5.88 2.49 10.09
CA LEU A 110 -7.06 1.94 9.44
C LEU A 110 -7.03 2.15 7.94
N MET A 111 -6.67 3.36 7.49
CA MET A 111 -6.52 3.67 6.05
C MET A 111 -5.43 2.84 5.39
N ASP A 112 -4.31 2.61 6.07
CA ASP A 112 -3.22 1.76 5.56
C ASP A 112 -3.66 0.29 5.44
N ARG A 113 -4.45 -0.22 6.39
CA ARG A 113 -5.07 -1.55 6.30
C ARG A 113 -6.01 -1.67 5.09
N LEU A 114 -6.83 -0.66 4.86
CA LEU A 114 -7.74 -0.64 3.70
C LEU A 114 -6.98 -0.58 2.38
N ARG A 115 -5.88 0.18 2.31
CA ARG A 115 -5.01 0.23 1.14
C ARG A 115 -4.36 -1.12 0.85
N LEU A 116 -3.85 -1.79 1.88
CA LEU A 116 -3.27 -3.12 1.71
C LEU A 116 -4.31 -4.13 1.24
N ALA A 117 -5.52 -4.12 1.80
CA ALA A 117 -6.62 -4.97 1.36
C ALA A 117 -7.00 -4.73 -0.11
N ALA A 118 -7.03 -3.45 -0.55
CA ALA A 118 -7.28 -3.09 -1.94
C ALA A 118 -6.16 -3.57 -2.88
N LEU A 119 -4.88 -3.51 -2.48
CA LEU A 119 -3.75 -4.02 -3.26
C LEU A 119 -3.79 -5.54 -3.39
N ILE A 120 -4.15 -6.27 -2.34
CA ILE A 120 -4.32 -7.74 -2.37
C ILE A 120 -5.48 -8.11 -3.28
N GLY A 121 -6.62 -7.40 -3.23
CA GLY A 121 -7.75 -7.60 -4.13
C GLY A 121 -7.40 -7.41 -5.60
N ARG A 122 -6.57 -6.41 -5.93
CA ARG A 122 -6.06 -6.20 -7.30
C ARG A 122 -5.12 -7.31 -7.76
N LEU A 123 -4.32 -7.88 -6.86
CA LEU A 123 -3.46 -9.02 -7.17
C LEU A 123 -4.26 -10.26 -7.53
N ASP A 124 -5.32 -10.55 -6.78
CA ASP A 124 -6.19 -11.68 -7.05
C ASP A 124 -6.92 -11.51 -8.39
N GLU A 125 -7.40 -10.32 -8.68
CA GLU A 125 -8.06 -10.02 -9.95
C GLU A 125 -7.09 -10.10 -11.14
N ALA A 126 -5.87 -9.59 -11.01
CA ALA A 126 -4.83 -9.70 -12.03
C ALA A 126 -4.40 -11.17 -12.27
N ALA A 127 -4.32 -11.97 -11.21
CA ALA A 127 -4.01 -13.40 -11.32
C ALA A 127 -5.14 -14.18 -12.04
N LEU A 128 -6.39 -13.83 -11.78
CA LEU A 128 -7.55 -14.40 -12.47
C LEU A 128 -7.58 -14.04 -13.96
N GLN A 129 -7.27 -12.79 -14.32
CA GLN A 129 -7.22 -12.36 -15.72
C GLN A 129 -6.10 -13.04 -16.51
N VAL A 130 -4.95 -13.29 -15.89
CA VAL A 130 -3.86 -14.06 -16.52
C VAL A 130 -4.26 -15.51 -16.74
N ALA A 131 -4.91 -16.14 -15.76
CA ALA A 131 -5.41 -17.52 -15.88
C ALA A 131 -6.49 -17.66 -16.96
N ASP A 132 -7.40 -16.70 -17.05
CA ASP A 132 -8.44 -16.65 -18.11
C ASP A 132 -7.82 -16.43 -19.50
N GLY A 133 -6.78 -15.59 -19.60
CA GLY A 133 -6.06 -15.37 -20.86
C GLY A 133 -5.29 -16.62 -21.33
N GLU A 134 -4.69 -17.38 -20.42
CA GLU A 134 -4.02 -18.64 -20.74
C GLU A 134 -5.00 -19.74 -21.16
N LEU A 135 -6.18 -19.81 -20.52
CA LEU A 135 -7.27 -20.73 -20.91
C LEU A 135 -7.85 -20.40 -22.29
N ALA A 136 -8.04 -19.12 -22.59
CA ALA A 136 -8.53 -18.68 -23.89
C ALA A 136 -7.52 -18.91 -25.03
N ALA A 137 -6.21 -18.89 -24.74
CA ALA A 137 -5.15 -19.16 -25.71
C ALA A 137 -4.94 -20.67 -25.97
N SER A 138 -5.46 -21.54 -25.08
CA SER A 138 -5.34 -23.00 -25.18
C SER A 138 -6.53 -23.68 -25.87
N LEU A 139 -7.59 -22.93 -26.24
CA LEU A 139 -8.76 -23.35 -26.99
C LEU A 139 -8.68 -22.90 -28.44
#